data_e2e79c64d9126e8df41abce973d5cdd3
#
_entry.id   e2e79c64d9126e8df41abce973d5cdd3
#
_cell.length_a   1.000
_cell.length_b   1.000
_cell.length_c   1.000
_cell.angle_alpha   90.00
_cell.angle_beta   90.00
_cell.angle_gamma   90.00
#
_symmetry.space_group_name_H-M   'P 1'
#
loop_
_entity.id
_entity.type
_entity.pdbx_description
1 polymer ?
#
loop_
_entity_poly.entity_id
_entity_poly.type
_entity_poly.pdbx_seq_one_letter_code
_entity_poly.pdbx_strand_id
1 'polypeptide(L)'
;GLGDVYKRQNIYTKGNSSDEELSPEGDKPLEDNSDKKNIVTPESLATAKEFFHLINEDSAQKAQILTPLINWFQLHERLTRKHACENLVYMVNELLIPYFASQARFMKSNHAGRLCWLTNLLKSAHGQHLLNDAAKDSRLKREQTAQETKANQRSNHPLNEFEWTDPESGMRFYDDEVEGSVNIPEDAPARPTMTAIWNVLSREWTSPQL
;
A
#
# COMPACT_ATOMS: atom_id res chain seq x y z
N GLY A 1 -21.94 -18.79 22.08
CA GLY A 1 -21.34 -18.09 23.17
C GLY A 1 -19.98 -18.63 23.48
N LEU A 2 -18.93 -17.86 23.29
CA LEU A 2 -17.66 -17.91 24.01
C LEU A 2 -16.87 -16.68 23.56
N GLY A 3 -17.14 -15.56 24.22
CA GLY A 3 -16.23 -14.44 24.32
C GLY A 3 -15.40 -14.66 25.58
N ASP A 4 -14.13 -14.38 25.52
CA ASP A 4 -13.31 -13.95 26.66
C ASP A 4 -11.89 -13.76 26.16
N VAL A 5 -11.48 -12.51 26.00
CA VAL A 5 -10.78 -11.76 27.04
C VAL A 5 -9.32 -12.17 27.20
N TYR A 6 -8.44 -11.38 26.64
CA TYR A 6 -7.10 -11.22 27.21
C TYR A 6 -6.86 -9.79 27.68
N LYS A 7 -7.37 -9.49 28.88
CA LYS A 7 -6.86 -8.43 29.75
C LYS A 7 -5.52 -8.90 30.32
N ARG A 8 -4.41 -8.41 29.84
CA ARG A 8 -3.13 -8.52 30.56
C ARG A 8 -2.98 -7.35 31.50
N GLN A 9 -3.23 -7.61 32.77
CA GLN A 9 -2.89 -6.73 33.87
C GLN A 9 -1.36 -6.67 34.03
N ASN A 10 -0.83 -5.42 34.00
CA ASN A 10 0.49 -5.14 34.52
C ASN A 10 0.47 -5.23 36.06
N ILE A 11 1.15 -6.24 36.58
CA ILE A 11 1.41 -6.33 38.03
C ILE A 11 2.74 -5.62 38.29
N TYR A 12 2.66 -4.41 38.82
CA TYR A 12 3.80 -3.77 39.46
C TYR A 12 3.97 -4.33 40.86
N THR A 13 5.00 -5.12 41.09
CA THR A 13 5.46 -5.47 42.42
C THR A 13 6.27 -4.31 43.03
N LYS A 14 5.69 -3.77 44.07
CA LYS A 14 6.30 -2.81 44.98
C LYS A 14 7.22 -3.55 45.94
N GLY A 15 8.49 -3.31 45.89
CA GLY A 15 9.48 -3.77 46.90
C GLY A 15 10.06 -2.60 47.65
N ASN A 16 9.94 -2.62 48.95
CA ASN A 16 10.15 -1.57 49.93
C ASN A 16 11.54 -1.63 50.57
N SER A 17 11.98 -0.49 51.14
CA SER A 17 13.03 -0.21 52.16
C SER A 17 14.48 -0.18 51.66
N SER A 18 15.27 0.86 51.99
CA SER A 18 15.56 1.43 53.31
C SER A 18 16.24 2.77 53.14
N ASP A 19 16.09 3.61 54.16
CA ASP A 19 16.66 4.87 54.48
C ASP A 19 18.17 5.01 54.24
N GLU A 20 18.58 6.20 53.72
CA GLU A 20 19.66 7.04 54.31
C GLU A 20 19.53 8.51 53.81
N GLU A 21 19.44 9.38 54.80
CA GLU A 21 19.49 10.84 54.72
C GLU A 21 20.83 11.32 54.15
N LEU A 22 20.79 12.37 53.34
CA LEU A 22 21.55 13.62 53.53
C LEU A 22 21.23 14.65 52.44
N SER A 23 20.82 15.83 52.90
CA SER A 23 20.44 17.07 52.20
C SER A 23 21.61 17.81 51.52
N PRO A 24 21.37 19.05 51.06
CA PRO A 24 20.69 19.46 49.83
C PRO A 24 21.65 20.33 48.98
N GLU A 25 21.47 20.38 47.67
CA GLU A 25 21.74 21.59 46.87
C GLU A 25 21.40 21.38 45.40
N GLY A 26 20.70 22.35 44.84
CA GLY A 26 20.65 22.51 43.39
C GLY A 26 19.32 22.21 42.75
N ASP A 27 18.33 23.04 43.06
CA ASP A 27 17.13 23.26 42.28
C ASP A 27 17.49 23.70 40.86
N LYS A 28 17.63 22.72 39.94
CA LYS A 28 17.48 22.94 38.50
C LYS A 28 16.17 22.32 38.11
N PRO A 29 15.24 23.09 37.53
CA PRO A 29 14.03 22.52 37.00
C PRO A 29 14.43 21.46 35.95
N LEU A 30 14.10 20.22 36.20
CA LEU A 30 14.03 19.17 35.17
C LEU A 30 13.04 19.70 34.14
N GLU A 31 13.57 20.21 33.04
CA GLU A 31 12.76 20.45 31.85
C GLU A 31 12.06 19.13 31.52
N ASP A 32 10.77 19.13 31.82
CA ASP A 32 9.83 18.12 31.45
C ASP A 32 9.82 18.00 29.91
N ASN A 33 10.63 17.07 29.40
CA ASN A 33 10.70 16.72 27.97
C ASN A 33 9.60 15.73 27.60
N SER A 34 8.50 15.70 28.34
CA SER A 34 7.29 15.00 27.96
C SER A 34 6.56 15.81 26.88
N ASP A 35 6.38 15.17 25.71
CA ASP A 35 5.47 15.54 24.62
C ASP A 35 5.87 16.68 23.65
N LYS A 36 7.11 16.72 23.20
CA LYS A 36 7.31 17.25 21.85
C LYS A 36 6.80 16.20 20.85
N LYS A 37 5.46 16.23 20.55
CA LYS A 37 4.91 15.61 19.35
C LYS A 37 5.88 15.94 18.22
N ASN A 38 6.49 14.92 17.61
CA ASN A 38 7.36 15.07 16.47
C ASN A 38 6.52 15.62 15.31
N ILE A 39 6.44 16.94 15.20
CA ILE A 39 5.64 17.63 14.18
C ILE A 39 6.41 17.49 12.87
N VAL A 40 5.82 16.76 11.95
CA VAL A 40 6.33 16.67 10.58
C VAL A 40 6.09 18.02 9.91
N THR A 41 7.16 18.71 9.54
CA THR A 41 7.12 19.98 8.82
C THR A 41 7.38 19.79 7.34
N PRO A 42 6.94 20.71 6.45
CA PRO A 42 7.27 20.65 5.03
C PRO A 42 8.79 20.57 4.77
N GLU A 43 9.58 21.28 5.59
CA GLU A 43 11.05 21.28 5.51
C GLU A 43 11.64 19.92 5.90
N SER A 44 11.13 19.29 6.96
CA SER A 44 11.59 17.95 7.36
C SER A 44 11.24 16.89 6.31
N LEU A 45 10.08 17.00 5.67
CA LEU A 45 9.71 16.13 4.55
C LEU A 45 10.63 16.35 3.34
N ALA A 46 10.96 17.60 3.00
CA ALA A 46 11.88 17.91 1.91
C ALA A 46 13.26 17.31 2.16
N THR A 47 13.79 17.46 3.37
CA THR A 47 15.09 16.89 3.77
C THR A 47 15.09 15.35 3.69
N ALA A 48 14.01 14.70 4.12
CA ALA A 48 13.90 13.25 4.03
C ALA A 48 13.77 12.77 2.56
N LYS A 49 13.02 13.48 1.72
CA LYS A 49 12.92 13.19 0.27
C LYS A 49 14.27 13.33 -0.42
N GLU A 50 15.00 14.41 -0.17
CA GLU A 50 16.34 14.64 -0.70
C GLU A 50 17.29 13.51 -0.32
N PHE A 51 17.26 13.06 0.94
CA PHE A 51 18.10 11.95 1.39
C PHE A 51 17.86 10.66 0.57
N PHE A 52 16.59 10.27 0.33
CA PHE A 52 16.27 9.09 -0.48
C PHE A 52 16.58 9.30 -1.97
N HIS A 53 16.47 10.52 -2.46
CA HIS A 53 16.89 10.86 -3.82
C HIS A 53 18.38 10.63 -4.02
N LEU A 54 19.22 11.13 -3.13
CA LEU A 54 20.66 10.93 -3.15
C LEU A 54 21.05 9.44 -3.10
N ILE A 55 20.39 8.63 -2.27
CA ILE A 55 20.61 7.17 -2.24
C ILE A 55 20.28 6.53 -3.60
N ASN A 56 19.22 6.99 -4.26
CA ASN A 56 18.83 6.43 -5.56
C ASN A 56 19.76 6.85 -6.69
N GLU A 57 20.38 8.01 -6.63
CA GLU A 57 21.37 8.49 -7.60
C GLU A 57 22.74 7.85 -7.42
N ASP A 58 23.16 7.59 -6.18
CA ASP A 58 24.42 6.90 -5.89
C ASP A 58 24.29 5.40 -6.15
N SER A 59 24.95 4.91 -7.21
CA SER A 59 24.87 3.51 -7.63
C SER A 59 25.32 2.52 -6.56
N ALA A 60 26.30 2.88 -5.74
CA ALA A 60 26.81 2.04 -4.65
C ALA A 60 25.81 1.97 -3.49
N GLN A 61 25.26 3.09 -3.06
CA GLN A 61 24.25 3.14 -2.01
C GLN A 61 22.95 2.46 -2.47
N LYS A 62 22.52 2.69 -3.71
CA LYS A 62 21.38 2.00 -4.31
C LYS A 62 21.55 0.49 -4.30
N ALA A 63 22.69 -0.01 -4.73
CA ALA A 63 23.01 -1.44 -4.73
C ALA A 63 23.02 -2.02 -3.30
N GLN A 64 23.55 -1.26 -2.34
CA GLN A 64 23.70 -1.71 -0.95
C GLN A 64 22.39 -1.64 -0.15
N ILE A 65 21.50 -0.70 -0.43
CA ILE A 65 20.32 -0.41 0.38
C ILE A 65 19.03 -0.75 -0.35
N LEU A 66 18.81 -0.23 -1.56
CA LEU A 66 17.53 -0.37 -2.25
C LEU A 66 17.40 -1.73 -2.96
N THR A 67 18.47 -2.24 -3.55
CA THR A 67 18.44 -3.54 -4.24
C THR A 67 18.09 -4.71 -3.32
N PRO A 68 18.62 -4.82 -2.09
CA PRO A 68 18.20 -5.85 -1.15
C PRO A 68 16.71 -5.78 -0.78
N LEU A 69 16.13 -4.58 -0.71
CA LEU A 69 14.69 -4.40 -0.45
C LEU A 69 13.85 -4.88 -1.63
N ILE A 70 14.25 -4.57 -2.86
CA ILE A 70 13.60 -5.09 -4.07
C ILE A 70 13.65 -6.62 -4.09
N ASN A 71 14.81 -7.20 -3.79
CA ASN A 71 14.98 -8.65 -3.74
C ASN A 71 14.13 -9.27 -2.64
N TRP A 72 14.00 -8.60 -1.48
CA TRP A 72 13.14 -9.04 -0.40
C TRP A 72 11.68 -9.13 -0.88
N PHE A 73 11.13 -8.08 -1.52
CA PHE A 73 9.77 -8.10 -2.08
C PHE A 73 9.59 -9.17 -3.17
N GLN A 74 10.60 -9.40 -4.00
CA GLN A 74 10.53 -10.45 -5.01
C GLN A 74 10.44 -11.85 -4.39
N LEU A 75 11.24 -12.11 -3.36
CA LEU A 75 11.32 -13.43 -2.73
C LEU A 75 10.14 -13.70 -1.79
N HIS A 76 9.80 -12.77 -0.91
CA HIS A 76 8.76 -12.97 0.09
C HIS A 76 7.35 -12.86 -0.48
N GLU A 77 7.13 -11.92 -1.39
CA GLU A 77 5.81 -11.68 -2.00
C GLU A 77 5.65 -12.35 -3.37
N ARG A 78 6.67 -13.06 -3.86
CA ARG A 78 6.70 -13.71 -5.19
C ARG A 78 6.34 -12.76 -6.33
N LEU A 79 6.80 -11.53 -6.24
CA LEU A 79 6.49 -10.47 -7.19
C LEU A 79 7.45 -10.46 -8.38
N THR A 80 6.96 -9.95 -9.50
CA THR A 80 7.83 -9.53 -10.61
C THR A 80 8.71 -8.36 -10.13
N ARG A 81 9.86 -8.15 -10.79
CA ARG A 81 10.74 -7.02 -10.47
C ARG A 81 10.02 -5.67 -10.56
N LYS A 82 9.12 -5.51 -11.53
CA LYS A 82 8.30 -4.30 -11.68
C LYS A 82 7.48 -4.03 -10.42
N HIS A 83 6.69 -5.00 -9.99
CA HIS A 83 5.85 -4.85 -8.79
C HIS A 83 6.66 -4.71 -7.50
N ALA A 84 7.83 -5.37 -7.41
CA ALA A 84 8.74 -5.18 -6.28
C ALA A 84 9.31 -3.75 -6.23
N CYS A 85 9.63 -3.14 -7.38
CA CYS A 85 10.02 -1.73 -7.45
C CYS A 85 8.86 -0.80 -7.05
N GLU A 86 7.62 -1.09 -7.47
CA GLU A 86 6.44 -0.33 -7.06
C GLU A 86 6.21 -0.39 -5.54
N ASN A 87 6.39 -1.57 -4.93
CA ASN A 87 6.32 -1.73 -3.47
C ASN A 87 7.43 -0.93 -2.76
N LEU A 88 8.65 -0.93 -3.30
CA LEU A 88 9.74 -0.13 -2.75
C LEU A 88 9.43 1.37 -2.81
N VAL A 89 8.92 1.86 -3.96
CA VAL A 89 8.52 3.26 -4.12
C VAL A 89 7.44 3.63 -3.11
N TYR A 90 6.44 2.78 -2.94
CA TYR A 90 5.41 2.96 -1.91
C TYR A 90 6.02 3.03 -0.51
N MET A 91 6.84 2.05 -0.14
CA MET A 91 7.51 2.00 1.17
C MET A 91 8.31 3.28 1.46
N VAL A 92 9.08 3.75 0.48
CA VAL A 92 9.90 4.96 0.63
C VAL A 92 9.02 6.20 0.82
N ASN A 93 8.03 6.39 -0.04
CA ASN A 93 7.23 7.62 -0.06
C ASN A 93 6.21 7.69 1.09
N GLU A 94 5.53 6.59 1.38
CA GLU A 94 4.40 6.58 2.31
C GLU A 94 4.80 6.19 3.74
N LEU A 95 5.89 5.43 3.90
CA LEU A 95 6.30 4.95 5.22
C LEU A 95 7.63 5.55 5.68
N LEU A 96 8.71 5.44 4.89
CA LEU A 96 10.04 5.84 5.36
C LEU A 96 10.23 7.36 5.39
N ILE A 97 9.82 8.07 4.36
CA ILE A 97 9.96 9.54 4.33
C ILE A 97 9.20 10.20 5.49
N PRO A 98 7.90 9.92 5.74
CA PRO A 98 7.20 10.48 6.88
C PRO A 98 7.81 10.06 8.23
N TYR A 99 8.22 8.79 8.36
CA TYR A 99 8.88 8.31 9.56
C TYR A 99 10.17 9.09 9.85
N PHE A 100 11.08 9.23 8.88
CA PHE A 100 12.33 9.95 9.07
C PHE A 100 12.12 11.45 9.26
N ALA A 101 11.16 12.05 8.57
CA ALA A 101 10.80 13.45 8.75
C ALA A 101 10.31 13.76 10.17
N SER A 102 9.72 12.79 10.86
CA SER A 102 9.29 12.92 12.26
C SER A 102 10.44 12.77 13.27
N GLN A 103 11.63 12.30 12.85
CA GLN A 103 12.73 11.99 13.77
C GLN A 103 13.70 13.17 13.90
N ALA A 104 13.62 13.91 15.01
CA ALA A 104 14.49 15.08 15.26
C ALA A 104 16.00 14.72 15.17
N ARG A 105 16.40 13.53 15.60
CA ARG A 105 17.78 13.06 15.54
C ARG A 105 18.24 12.81 14.10
N PHE A 106 17.37 12.28 13.24
CA PHE A 106 17.65 12.13 11.81
C PHE A 106 17.87 13.49 11.16
N MET A 107 17.02 14.46 11.48
CA MET A 107 17.10 15.80 10.92
C MET A 107 18.42 16.51 11.27
N LYS A 108 18.96 16.27 12.47
CA LYS A 108 20.24 16.85 12.94
C LYS A 108 21.47 16.09 12.46
N SER A 109 21.30 14.90 11.88
CA SER A 109 22.42 14.06 11.44
C SER A 109 22.91 14.47 10.04
N ASN A 110 24.19 14.24 9.77
CA ASN A 110 24.75 14.31 8.43
C ASN A 110 24.35 13.09 7.59
N HIS A 111 24.70 13.09 6.31
CA HIS A 111 24.35 12.01 5.37
C HIS A 111 24.79 10.62 5.87
N ALA A 112 26.03 10.47 6.33
CA ALA A 112 26.54 9.20 6.86
C ALA A 112 25.77 8.71 8.09
N GLY A 113 25.43 9.62 9.01
CA GLY A 113 24.60 9.31 10.18
C GLY A 113 23.19 8.86 9.79
N ARG A 114 22.58 9.49 8.77
CA ARG A 114 21.28 9.10 8.22
C ARG A 114 21.31 7.72 7.57
N LEU A 115 22.36 7.39 6.83
CA LEU A 115 22.58 6.05 6.25
C LEU A 115 22.69 4.98 7.34
N CYS A 116 23.46 5.26 8.39
CA CYS A 116 23.58 4.36 9.54
C CYS A 116 22.21 4.13 10.20
N TRP A 117 21.40 5.17 10.36
CA TRP A 117 20.07 5.10 10.90
C TRP A 117 19.15 4.22 10.04
N LEU A 118 19.10 4.45 8.73
CA LEU A 118 18.30 3.66 7.79
C LEU A 118 18.72 2.19 7.83
N THR A 119 20.02 1.91 7.79
CA THR A 119 20.53 0.54 7.84
C THR A 119 20.13 -0.18 9.14
N ASN A 120 20.21 0.51 10.28
CA ASN A 120 19.81 -0.05 11.57
C ASN A 120 18.29 -0.25 11.65
N LEU A 121 17.51 0.70 11.14
CA LEU A 121 16.05 0.56 11.05
C LEU A 121 15.67 -0.69 10.26
N LEU A 122 16.20 -0.85 9.05
CA LEU A 122 15.88 -1.98 8.17
C LEU A 122 16.24 -3.35 8.76
N LYS A 123 17.26 -3.41 9.63
CA LYS A 123 17.64 -4.62 10.36
C LYS A 123 16.82 -4.87 11.63
N SER A 124 16.08 -3.89 12.09
CA SER A 124 15.28 -3.97 13.32
C SER A 124 13.93 -4.67 13.09
N ALA A 125 13.29 -5.11 14.17
CA ALA A 125 11.92 -5.62 14.12
C ALA A 125 10.94 -4.59 13.53
N HIS A 126 11.13 -3.30 13.85
CA HIS A 126 10.31 -2.23 13.29
C HIS A 126 10.47 -2.11 11.76
N GLY A 127 11.69 -2.23 11.25
CA GLY A 127 11.94 -2.25 9.80
C GLY A 127 11.26 -3.43 9.10
N GLN A 128 11.22 -4.60 9.74
CA GLN A 128 10.51 -5.76 9.21
C GLN A 128 8.98 -5.52 9.19
N HIS A 129 8.42 -4.84 10.20
CA HIS A 129 7.02 -4.41 10.16
C HIS A 129 6.75 -3.46 9.00
N LEU A 130 7.60 -2.46 8.77
CA LEU A 130 7.45 -1.54 7.64
C LEU A 130 7.49 -2.25 6.28
N LEU A 131 8.33 -3.27 6.12
CA LEU A 131 8.36 -4.11 4.91
C LEU A 131 7.05 -4.87 4.70
N ASN A 132 6.54 -5.49 5.75
CA ASN A 132 5.29 -6.24 5.71
C ASN A 132 4.08 -5.32 5.44
N ASP A 133 4.04 -4.15 6.08
CA ASP A 133 2.99 -3.16 5.86
C ASP A 133 3.03 -2.65 4.41
N ALA A 134 4.21 -2.31 3.89
CA ALA A 134 4.38 -1.91 2.49
C ALA A 134 3.90 -2.98 1.51
N ALA A 135 4.21 -4.26 1.78
CA ALA A 135 3.76 -5.37 0.95
C ALA A 135 2.23 -5.51 0.95
N LYS A 136 1.62 -5.44 2.14
CA LYS A 136 0.17 -5.53 2.32
C LYS A 136 -0.56 -4.38 1.64
N ASP A 137 -0.16 -3.15 1.91
CA ASP A 137 -0.84 -1.96 1.41
C ASP A 137 -0.69 -1.82 -0.11
N SER A 138 0.50 -2.12 -0.65
CA SER A 138 0.72 -2.13 -2.09
C SER A 138 -0.10 -3.21 -2.80
N ARG A 139 -0.34 -4.36 -2.16
CA ARG A 139 -1.22 -5.40 -2.68
C ARG A 139 -2.67 -4.91 -2.73
N LEU A 140 -3.18 -4.35 -1.64
CA LEU A 140 -4.54 -3.80 -1.59
C LEU A 140 -4.75 -2.72 -2.66
N LYS A 141 -3.77 -1.82 -2.84
CA LYS A 141 -3.84 -0.79 -3.87
C LYS A 141 -3.89 -1.37 -5.28
N ARG A 142 -3.10 -2.42 -5.56
CA ARG A 142 -3.16 -3.10 -6.87
C ARG A 142 -4.50 -3.78 -7.11
N GLU A 143 -5.06 -4.44 -6.08
CA GLU A 143 -6.38 -5.08 -6.16
C GLU A 143 -7.48 -4.04 -6.43
N GLN A 144 -7.46 -2.90 -5.73
CA GLN A 144 -8.39 -1.78 -5.96
C GLN A 144 -8.27 -1.24 -7.38
N THR A 145 -7.05 -0.94 -7.84
CA THR A 145 -6.81 -0.46 -9.21
C THR A 145 -7.29 -1.46 -10.26
N ALA A 146 -7.07 -2.76 -10.02
CA ALA A 146 -7.55 -3.80 -10.93
C ALA A 146 -9.08 -3.88 -10.97
N GLN A 147 -9.75 -3.70 -9.83
CA GLN A 147 -11.22 -3.65 -9.75
C GLN A 147 -11.76 -2.39 -10.44
N GLU A 148 -11.17 -1.22 -10.19
CA GLU A 148 -11.54 0.03 -10.85
C GLU A 148 -11.35 -0.04 -12.37
N THR A 149 -10.23 -0.63 -12.83
CA THR A 149 -9.98 -0.83 -14.25
C THR A 149 -11.03 -1.73 -14.89
N LYS A 150 -11.40 -2.83 -14.22
CA LYS A 150 -12.47 -3.71 -14.68
C LYS A 150 -13.82 -3.01 -14.70
N ALA A 151 -14.15 -2.23 -13.67
CA ALA A 151 -15.38 -1.45 -13.61
C ALA A 151 -15.43 -0.41 -14.72
N ASN A 152 -14.33 0.32 -14.97
CA ASN A 152 -14.23 1.30 -16.04
C ASN A 152 -14.27 0.66 -17.43
N GLN A 153 -13.69 -0.52 -17.61
CA GLN A 153 -13.81 -1.26 -18.87
C GLN A 153 -15.26 -1.70 -19.13
N ARG A 154 -15.98 -2.09 -18.07
CA ARG A 154 -17.41 -2.42 -18.18
C ARG A 154 -18.26 -1.19 -18.52
N SER A 155 -17.93 -0.01 -17.97
CA SER A 155 -18.68 1.22 -18.24
C SER A 155 -18.31 1.92 -19.56
N ASN A 156 -17.13 1.63 -20.12
CA ASN A 156 -16.65 2.23 -21.38
C ASN A 156 -16.95 1.40 -22.63
N HIS A 157 -17.62 0.23 -22.50
CA HIS A 157 -18.29 -0.32 -23.66
C HIS A 157 -19.44 0.64 -24.01
N PRO A 158 -19.43 1.29 -25.19
CA PRO A 158 -20.57 2.07 -25.59
C PRO A 158 -21.75 1.12 -25.62
N LEU A 159 -22.68 1.30 -24.67
CA LEU A 159 -23.99 0.66 -24.73
C LEU A 159 -24.59 1.08 -26.07
N ASN A 160 -24.52 0.18 -27.01
CA ASN A 160 -25.21 0.36 -28.25
C ASN A 160 -26.70 0.20 -27.93
N GLU A 161 -27.56 0.88 -28.60
CA GLU A 161 -29.03 0.84 -28.42
C GLU A 161 -29.64 -0.57 -28.48
N PHE A 162 -28.83 -1.56 -28.86
CA PHE A 162 -29.23 -2.97 -29.03
C PHE A 162 -28.81 -3.89 -27.88
N GLU A 163 -28.20 -3.33 -26.85
CA GLU A 163 -27.70 -4.06 -25.67
C GLU A 163 -28.07 -3.32 -24.39
N TRP A 164 -28.18 -4.04 -23.30
CA TRP A 164 -28.31 -3.47 -21.97
C TRP A 164 -27.39 -4.17 -20.98
N THR A 165 -27.08 -3.51 -19.88
CA THR A 165 -26.22 -4.04 -18.83
C THR A 165 -27.03 -4.14 -17.55
N ASP A 166 -27.01 -5.32 -16.94
CA ASP A 166 -27.59 -5.52 -15.64
C ASP A 166 -26.78 -4.73 -14.57
N PRO A 167 -27.42 -3.80 -13.84
CA PRO A 167 -26.72 -2.95 -12.87
C PRO A 167 -26.14 -3.71 -11.68
N GLU A 168 -26.69 -4.87 -11.33
CA GLU A 168 -26.21 -5.65 -10.18
C GLU A 168 -25.02 -6.52 -10.53
N SER A 169 -25.10 -7.27 -11.64
CA SER A 169 -24.04 -8.19 -12.08
C SER A 169 -23.00 -7.56 -12.99
N GLY A 170 -23.34 -6.44 -13.64
CA GLY A 170 -22.51 -5.79 -14.67
C GLY A 170 -22.40 -6.63 -15.96
N MET A 171 -23.22 -7.65 -16.12
CA MET A 171 -23.24 -8.47 -17.31
C MET A 171 -24.00 -7.79 -18.44
N ARG A 172 -23.59 -8.03 -19.69
CA ARG A 172 -24.21 -7.50 -20.90
C ARG A 172 -25.24 -8.49 -21.41
N PHE A 173 -26.37 -7.98 -21.84
CA PHE A 173 -27.48 -8.76 -22.40
C PHE A 173 -28.02 -8.09 -23.67
N TYR A 174 -28.63 -8.90 -24.49
CA TYR A 174 -29.51 -8.42 -25.55
C TYR A 174 -30.84 -9.17 -25.51
N ASP A 175 -31.89 -8.53 -25.98
CA ASP A 175 -33.20 -9.19 -26.07
C ASP A 175 -33.32 -9.86 -27.43
N ASP A 176 -33.64 -11.15 -27.40
CA ASP A 176 -33.99 -11.95 -28.54
C ASP A 176 -35.51 -12.26 -28.53
N GLU A 177 -36.15 -12.20 -29.71
CA GLU A 177 -37.60 -12.39 -29.79
C GLU A 177 -38.05 -13.79 -29.39
N VAL A 178 -37.16 -14.80 -29.50
CA VAL A 178 -37.46 -16.21 -29.26
C VAL A 178 -36.93 -16.64 -27.89
N GLU A 179 -35.69 -16.29 -27.54
CA GLU A 179 -34.99 -16.76 -26.35
C GLU A 179 -35.11 -15.77 -25.15
N GLY A 180 -35.61 -14.55 -25.38
CA GLY A 180 -35.67 -13.52 -24.36
C GLY A 180 -34.30 -12.86 -24.12
N SER A 181 -33.98 -12.55 -22.85
CA SER A 181 -32.71 -11.88 -22.53
C SER A 181 -31.54 -12.86 -22.56
N VAL A 182 -30.65 -12.69 -23.53
CA VAL A 182 -29.48 -13.54 -23.77
C VAL A 182 -28.22 -12.84 -23.29
N ASN A 183 -27.36 -13.54 -22.51
CA ASN A 183 -26.11 -13.01 -22.00
C ASN A 183 -25.06 -12.89 -23.11
N ILE A 184 -24.39 -11.74 -23.17
CA ILE A 184 -23.28 -11.47 -24.10
C ILE A 184 -21.97 -11.70 -23.32
N PRO A 185 -21.06 -12.59 -23.81
CA PRO A 185 -19.74 -12.72 -23.18
C PRO A 185 -19.00 -11.39 -23.09
N GLU A 186 -18.18 -11.25 -22.03
CA GLU A 186 -17.46 -10.02 -21.72
C GLU A 186 -16.50 -9.59 -22.84
N ASP A 187 -15.98 -10.55 -23.58
CA ASP A 187 -15.04 -10.36 -24.69
C ASP A 187 -15.71 -10.24 -26.07
N ALA A 188 -17.04 -10.33 -26.12
CA ALA A 188 -17.78 -10.18 -27.39
C ALA A 188 -17.77 -8.72 -27.87
N PRO A 189 -17.59 -8.46 -29.16
CA PRO A 189 -17.75 -7.12 -29.73
C PRO A 189 -19.19 -6.61 -29.54
N ALA A 190 -19.38 -5.29 -29.68
CA ALA A 190 -20.69 -4.69 -29.59
C ALA A 190 -21.66 -5.29 -30.63
N ARG A 191 -22.94 -5.47 -30.26
CA ARG A 191 -23.98 -6.02 -31.13
C ARG A 191 -24.18 -5.11 -32.35
N PRO A 192 -23.97 -5.60 -33.57
CA PRO A 192 -23.96 -4.73 -34.75
C PRO A 192 -25.36 -4.26 -35.21
N THR A 193 -26.39 -5.05 -34.93
CA THR A 193 -27.78 -4.74 -35.31
C THR A 193 -28.76 -5.36 -34.32
N MET A 194 -29.99 -4.87 -34.25
CA MET A 194 -31.04 -5.38 -33.38
C MET A 194 -31.40 -6.85 -33.66
N THR A 195 -31.18 -7.31 -34.87
CA THR A 195 -31.48 -8.70 -35.29
C THR A 195 -30.27 -9.64 -35.19
N ALA A 196 -29.09 -9.14 -34.84
CA ALA A 196 -27.91 -9.99 -34.72
C ALA A 196 -28.01 -10.89 -33.48
N ILE A 197 -27.73 -12.19 -33.67
CA ILE A 197 -27.75 -13.23 -32.63
C ILE A 197 -26.32 -13.66 -32.36
N TRP A 198 -25.95 -13.81 -31.09
CA TRP A 198 -24.63 -14.27 -30.70
C TRP A 198 -24.50 -15.78 -30.91
N ASN A 199 -23.59 -16.18 -31.77
CA ASN A 199 -23.26 -17.59 -31.91
C ASN A 199 -22.11 -17.98 -30.97
N VAL A 200 -22.43 -18.77 -29.96
CA VAL A 200 -21.47 -19.18 -28.90
C VAL A 200 -20.36 -20.07 -29.47
N LEU A 201 -20.62 -20.83 -30.52
CA LEU A 201 -19.64 -21.76 -31.10
C LEU A 201 -18.63 -21.05 -32.00
N SER A 202 -19.08 -20.15 -32.87
CA SER A 202 -18.21 -19.37 -33.75
C SER A 202 -17.64 -18.13 -33.05
N ARG A 203 -18.22 -17.71 -31.91
CA ARG A 203 -17.92 -16.48 -31.19
C ARG A 203 -18.05 -15.23 -32.06
N GLU A 204 -19.10 -15.19 -32.88
CA GLU A 204 -19.38 -14.12 -33.81
C GLU A 204 -20.87 -13.78 -33.81
N TRP A 205 -21.20 -12.53 -34.15
CA TRP A 205 -22.57 -12.12 -34.39
C TRP A 205 -23.03 -12.62 -35.75
N THR A 206 -24.15 -13.29 -35.79
CA THR A 206 -24.79 -13.77 -37.02
C THR A 206 -26.10 -13.02 -37.20
N SER A 207 -26.35 -12.51 -38.40
CA SER A 207 -27.65 -11.96 -38.77
C SER A 207 -28.52 -13.09 -39.31
N PRO A 208 -29.79 -13.23 -38.87
CA PRO A 208 -30.70 -14.18 -39.49
C PRO A 208 -30.79 -13.87 -40.98
N GLN A 209 -30.50 -14.87 -41.81
CA GLN A 209 -30.71 -14.76 -43.24
C GLN A 209 -32.24 -14.67 -43.48
N LEU A 210 -32.70 -13.57 -44.06
CA LEU A 210 -34.08 -13.40 -44.52
C LEU A 210 -34.40 -14.39 -45.64
#